data_e554401e74e1e51784dbe903b1f5ae03
#
_entry.id   e554401e74e1e51784dbe903b1f5ae03
#
_cell.length_a   1.000
_cell.length_b   1.000
_cell.length_c   1.000
_cell.angle_alpha   90.00
_cell.angle_beta   90.00
_cell.angle_gamma   90.00
#
_symmetry.space_group_name_H-M   'P 1'
#
loop_
_entity.id
_entity.type
_entity.pdbx_description
1 polymer ?
#
loop_
_entity_poly.entity_id
_entity_poly.type
_entity_poly.pdbx_seq_one_letter_code
_entity_poly.pdbx_strand_id
1 'polypeptide(L)'
;MTYDPHSTARAGVVLPPSPQVRLVPRTPSATARSWSVDLPESGTWKVTGAAGTGVSSFLIDTVIHALDKARETGADPSGILVIAPSKESGARLRRELSERLEDYAAQSSMVRSVHSLAFALLRTAAEEELRLITGAEQDAVIRELLAGQAEDGHGSWPAEMRPALEYVGFARQLRDFLLRSIERGLGPDDLERLGSEYGRPMWSAAGEFLREYERVQLLSRSHSYSAAELVTAVLQRPQLLREHPFHTIIVDDAQLLDPTAGELIRELAPHAQLVVVGGDADQSVFAFRGASSRFLREFPAEHEIELTEPHRTLLPACISIVDSEGRLRDVVANT
;
A
#
# COMPACT_ATOMS: atom_id res chain seq x y z
N MET A 1 22.13 -62.59 -43.24
CA MET A 1 22.37 -61.41 -42.43
C MET A 1 21.01 -60.80 -42.12
N THR A 2 20.43 -61.15 -41.01
CA THR A 2 19.13 -60.71 -40.50
C THR A 2 19.36 -59.57 -39.54
N TYR A 3 18.80 -58.40 -39.86
CA TYR A 3 18.91 -57.18 -39.07
C TYR A 3 17.83 -57.24 -37.96
N ASP A 4 18.24 -57.17 -36.67
CA ASP A 4 17.36 -57.16 -35.51
C ASP A 4 17.15 -55.71 -35.06
N PRO A 5 15.92 -55.16 -35.11
CA PRO A 5 15.65 -53.75 -34.83
C PRO A 5 15.28 -53.45 -33.34
N HIS A 6 15.53 -54.31 -32.36
CA HIS A 6 15.02 -54.18 -31.01
C HIS A 6 16.07 -53.99 -29.91
N SER A 7 17.24 -53.42 -30.19
CA SER A 7 18.19 -53.10 -29.15
C SER A 7 18.48 -51.59 -29.05
N THR A 8 17.49 -50.82 -28.58
CA THR A 8 17.77 -49.51 -27.99
C THR A 8 17.44 -49.55 -26.49
N ALA A 9 18.43 -49.88 -25.70
CA ALA A 9 18.41 -49.67 -24.25
C ALA A 9 18.20 -48.18 -23.99
N ARG A 10 17.00 -47.81 -23.61
CA ARG A 10 16.69 -46.45 -23.08
C ARG A 10 17.47 -46.31 -21.77
N ALA A 11 18.50 -45.49 -21.76
CA ALA A 11 19.11 -45.01 -20.54
C ALA A 11 18.03 -44.36 -19.72
N GLY A 12 17.65 -44.95 -18.60
CA GLY A 12 16.66 -44.42 -17.68
C GLY A 12 17.18 -43.09 -17.14
N VAL A 13 16.47 -42.00 -17.50
CA VAL A 13 16.70 -40.70 -16.87
C VAL A 13 16.23 -40.85 -15.42
N VAL A 14 17.18 -40.96 -14.49
CA VAL A 14 16.89 -40.88 -13.06
C VAL A 14 16.52 -39.44 -12.77
N LEU A 15 15.22 -39.17 -12.66
CA LEU A 15 14.72 -37.87 -12.23
C LEU A 15 15.17 -37.66 -10.78
N PRO A 16 15.69 -36.47 -10.43
CA PRO A 16 15.98 -36.15 -9.04
C PRO A 16 14.71 -36.28 -8.21
N PRO A 17 14.79 -36.73 -6.96
CA PRO A 17 13.62 -36.83 -6.09
C PRO A 17 12.92 -35.47 -6.03
N SER A 18 11.59 -35.47 -6.22
CA SER A 18 10.80 -34.26 -6.11
C SER A 18 11.04 -33.62 -4.75
N PRO A 19 11.27 -32.28 -4.66
CA PRO A 19 11.48 -31.62 -3.40
C PRO A 19 10.26 -31.82 -2.51
N GLN A 20 10.46 -32.44 -1.35
CA GLN A 20 9.41 -32.59 -0.35
C GLN A 20 9.31 -31.31 0.46
N VAL A 21 8.28 -30.52 0.22
CA VAL A 21 7.95 -29.36 1.08
C VAL A 21 7.27 -29.91 2.33
N ARG A 22 7.99 -29.91 3.45
CA ARG A 22 7.40 -30.22 4.75
C ARG A 22 6.94 -28.91 5.40
N LEU A 23 5.64 -28.75 5.53
CA LEU A 23 5.07 -27.67 6.37
C LEU A 23 5.35 -28.03 7.84
N VAL A 24 6.26 -27.29 8.46
CA VAL A 24 6.49 -27.38 9.90
C VAL A 24 5.47 -26.46 10.56
N PRO A 25 4.59 -26.99 11.45
CA PRO A 25 3.68 -26.14 12.20
C PRO A 25 4.50 -25.12 13.00
N ARG A 26 4.19 -23.84 12.83
CA ARG A 26 4.80 -22.80 13.63
C ARG A 26 4.24 -22.91 15.04
N THR A 27 5.03 -23.31 16.01
CA THR A 27 4.63 -23.22 17.41
C THR A 27 4.55 -21.73 17.75
N PRO A 28 3.38 -21.21 18.18
CA PRO A 28 3.32 -19.83 18.64
C PRO A 28 4.27 -19.69 19.82
N SER A 29 5.27 -18.82 19.70
CA SER A 29 6.07 -18.46 20.86
C SER A 29 5.21 -17.56 21.74
N ALA A 30 4.65 -18.13 22.80
CA ALA A 30 3.87 -17.41 23.81
C ALA A 30 4.76 -16.58 24.77
N THR A 31 6.07 -16.56 24.56
CA THR A 31 6.98 -15.71 25.32
C THR A 31 6.83 -14.27 24.85
N ALA A 32 6.51 -13.38 25.79
CA ALA A 32 6.62 -11.94 25.58
C ALA A 32 8.02 -11.65 25.02
N ARG A 33 8.08 -11.00 23.85
CA ARG A 33 9.35 -10.60 23.26
C ARG A 33 9.95 -9.51 24.13
N SER A 34 11.22 -9.63 24.47
CA SER A 34 11.96 -8.53 25.09
C SER A 34 12.61 -7.71 23.98
N TRP A 35 12.28 -6.43 23.95
CA TRP A 35 12.94 -5.48 23.06
C TRP A 35 14.09 -4.82 23.81
N SER A 36 15.15 -4.46 23.11
CA SER A 36 16.29 -3.71 23.68
C SER A 36 15.96 -2.24 23.93
N VAL A 37 14.78 -1.81 23.51
CA VAL A 37 14.27 -0.44 23.64
C VAL A 37 12.84 -0.48 24.20
N ASP A 38 12.47 0.57 24.94
CA ASP A 38 11.12 0.72 25.46
C ASP A 38 10.13 0.94 24.30
N LEU A 39 8.89 0.46 24.49
CA LEU A 39 7.83 0.67 23.53
C LEU A 39 7.41 2.16 23.49
N PRO A 40 7.17 2.71 22.29
CA PRO A 40 6.73 4.10 22.13
C PRO A 40 5.44 4.42 22.88
N GLU A 41 5.40 5.55 23.60
CA GLU A 41 4.21 6.03 24.32
C GLU A 41 3.68 7.36 23.82
N SER A 42 4.52 8.18 23.21
CA SER A 42 4.17 9.50 22.69
C SER A 42 5.17 9.95 21.63
N GLY A 43 4.84 11.01 20.88
CA GLY A 43 5.71 11.58 19.85
C GLY A 43 5.69 10.79 18.54
N THR A 44 6.63 11.09 17.68
CA THR A 44 6.74 10.48 16.33
C THR A 44 7.97 9.58 16.25
N TRP A 45 7.74 8.34 15.81
CA TRP A 45 8.75 7.28 15.78
C TRP A 45 8.87 6.67 14.40
N LYS A 46 10.10 6.41 13.98
CA LYS A 46 10.42 5.61 12.80
C LYS A 46 11.15 4.33 13.23
N VAL A 47 10.59 3.19 12.89
CA VAL A 47 11.11 1.87 13.24
C VAL A 47 11.50 1.14 11.96
N THR A 48 12.78 0.95 11.75
CA THR A 48 13.31 0.27 10.56
C THR A 48 13.99 -1.03 10.92
N GLY A 49 14.15 -1.91 9.97
CA GLY A 49 14.89 -3.16 10.15
C GLY A 49 14.76 -4.07 8.95
N ALA A 50 15.81 -4.85 8.69
CA ALA A 50 15.83 -5.81 7.60
C ALA A 50 14.76 -6.91 7.76
N ALA A 51 14.52 -7.68 6.69
CA ALA A 51 13.59 -8.79 6.72
C ALA A 51 13.88 -9.77 7.88
N GLY A 52 12.87 -9.99 8.72
CA GLY A 52 12.98 -10.93 9.85
C GLY A 52 13.44 -10.32 11.17
N THR A 53 13.81 -9.04 11.25
CA THR A 53 14.20 -8.35 12.50
C THR A 53 13.04 -8.04 13.42
N GLY A 54 11.79 -8.23 12.95
CA GLY A 54 10.62 -8.14 13.82
C GLY A 54 9.91 -6.78 13.82
N VAL A 55 10.13 -5.90 12.83
CA VAL A 55 9.46 -4.58 12.74
C VAL A 55 7.95 -4.70 12.96
N SER A 56 7.23 -5.50 12.17
CA SER A 56 5.77 -5.69 12.37
C SER A 56 5.42 -6.22 13.75
N SER A 57 6.29 -7.05 14.36
CA SER A 57 6.05 -7.57 15.71
C SER A 57 6.23 -6.50 16.78
N PHE A 58 7.23 -5.63 16.62
CA PHE A 58 7.42 -4.46 17.48
C PHE A 58 6.22 -3.53 17.40
N LEU A 59 5.70 -3.27 16.19
CA LEU A 59 4.51 -2.46 16.00
C LEU A 59 3.28 -3.07 16.67
N ILE A 60 3.10 -4.39 16.59
CA ILE A 60 1.99 -5.09 17.28
C ILE A 60 2.14 -4.98 18.81
N ASP A 61 3.36 -5.13 19.34
CA ASP A 61 3.61 -4.95 20.78
C ASP A 61 3.32 -3.51 21.20
N THR A 62 3.66 -2.54 20.36
CA THR A 62 3.28 -1.12 20.59
C THR A 62 1.76 -0.91 20.56
N VAL A 63 1.02 -1.57 19.67
CA VAL A 63 -0.46 -1.52 19.65
C VAL A 63 -1.03 -2.05 20.97
N ILE A 64 -0.53 -3.21 21.43
CA ILE A 64 -1.01 -3.84 22.66
C ILE A 64 -0.70 -2.93 23.86
N HIS A 65 0.52 -2.39 23.93
CA HIS A 65 0.92 -1.44 24.95
C HIS A 65 0.03 -0.18 24.96
N ALA A 66 -0.27 0.38 23.79
CA ALA A 66 -1.17 1.54 23.67
C ALA A 66 -2.61 1.22 24.12
N LEU A 67 -3.10 -0.01 23.85
CA LEU A 67 -4.41 -0.48 24.31
C LEU A 67 -4.46 -0.61 25.84
N ASP A 68 -3.43 -1.19 26.44
CA ASP A 68 -3.35 -1.36 27.90
C ASP A 68 -3.29 0.00 28.58
N LYS A 69 -2.48 0.93 28.04
CA LYS A 69 -2.43 2.31 28.52
C LYS A 69 -3.77 3.05 28.37
N ALA A 70 -4.49 2.85 27.26
CA ALA A 70 -5.82 3.41 27.07
C ALA A 70 -6.81 2.89 28.12
N ARG A 71 -6.77 1.60 28.45
CA ARG A 71 -7.59 1.00 29.53
C ARG A 71 -7.26 1.60 30.90
N GLU A 72 -5.98 1.80 31.22
CA GLU A 72 -5.52 2.37 32.48
C GLU A 72 -5.93 3.84 32.64
N THR A 73 -5.84 4.61 31.57
CA THR A 73 -6.13 6.06 31.58
C THR A 73 -7.59 6.39 31.31
N GLY A 74 -8.40 5.41 30.89
CA GLY A 74 -9.79 5.63 30.46
C GLY A 74 -9.92 6.28 29.09
N ALA A 75 -8.86 6.29 28.28
CA ALA A 75 -8.92 6.76 26.88
C ALA A 75 -9.71 5.78 25.99
N ASP A 76 -10.32 6.31 24.94
CA ASP A 76 -11.10 5.49 24.02
C ASP A 76 -10.17 4.61 23.15
N PRO A 77 -10.23 3.27 23.25
CA PRO A 77 -9.45 2.38 22.39
C PRO A 77 -9.73 2.52 20.90
N SER A 78 -10.91 3.05 20.51
CA SER A 78 -11.25 3.31 19.10
C SER A 78 -10.40 4.43 18.48
N GLY A 79 -9.71 5.22 19.30
CA GLY A 79 -8.73 6.21 18.90
C GLY A 79 -7.38 5.65 18.48
N ILE A 80 -7.20 4.30 18.50
CA ILE A 80 -5.98 3.64 18.02
C ILE A 80 -6.22 3.17 16.57
N LEU A 81 -5.39 3.64 15.64
CA LEU A 81 -5.43 3.33 14.22
C LEU A 81 -4.18 2.57 13.80
N VAL A 82 -4.37 1.43 13.15
CA VAL A 82 -3.28 0.65 12.57
C VAL A 82 -3.48 0.61 11.05
N ILE A 83 -2.52 1.14 10.32
CA ILE A 83 -2.52 1.17 8.84
C ILE A 83 -1.73 0.00 8.30
N ALA A 84 -2.38 -0.75 7.42
CA ALA A 84 -1.76 -1.81 6.62
C ALA A 84 -1.83 -1.42 5.12
N PRO A 85 -0.75 -1.62 4.34
CA PRO A 85 -0.71 -1.21 2.94
C PRO A 85 -1.59 -2.09 2.03
N SER A 86 -1.94 -3.30 2.46
CA SER A 86 -2.77 -4.23 1.69
C SER A 86 -3.80 -4.96 2.55
N LYS A 87 -4.78 -5.59 1.88
CA LYS A 87 -5.77 -6.44 2.55
C LYS A 87 -5.12 -7.65 3.24
N GLU A 88 -4.10 -8.21 2.60
CA GLU A 88 -3.34 -9.37 3.09
C GLU A 88 -2.54 -9.01 4.34
N SER A 89 -1.81 -7.88 4.32
CA SER A 89 -1.10 -7.35 5.50
C SER A 89 -2.09 -7.07 6.63
N GLY A 90 -3.22 -6.42 6.33
CA GLY A 90 -4.25 -6.14 7.32
C GLY A 90 -4.89 -7.39 7.90
N ALA A 91 -5.10 -8.45 7.11
CA ALA A 91 -5.61 -9.73 7.60
C ALA A 91 -4.59 -10.42 8.53
N ARG A 92 -3.29 -10.34 8.20
CA ARG A 92 -2.20 -10.84 9.04
C ARG A 92 -2.18 -10.13 10.39
N LEU A 93 -2.19 -8.79 10.38
CA LEU A 93 -2.17 -7.98 11.60
C LEU A 93 -3.40 -8.26 12.48
N ARG A 94 -4.61 -8.32 11.90
CA ARG A 94 -5.84 -8.65 12.65
C ARG A 94 -5.75 -10.02 13.30
N ARG A 95 -5.24 -11.03 12.58
CA ARG A 95 -5.08 -12.38 13.14
C ARG A 95 -4.10 -12.39 14.29
N GLU A 96 -2.93 -11.74 14.15
CA GLU A 96 -1.91 -11.71 15.20
C GLU A 96 -2.39 -10.92 16.44
N LEU A 97 -3.12 -9.83 16.24
CA LEU A 97 -3.76 -9.10 17.33
C LEU A 97 -4.87 -9.93 18.00
N SER A 98 -5.70 -10.65 17.23
CA SER A 98 -6.77 -11.50 17.79
C SER A 98 -6.25 -12.69 18.57
N GLU A 99 -5.08 -13.21 18.24
CA GLU A 99 -4.43 -14.29 18.98
C GLU A 99 -3.86 -13.82 20.34
N ARG A 100 -3.65 -12.52 20.50
CA ARG A 100 -3.01 -11.94 21.68
C ARG A 100 -3.93 -11.09 22.57
N LEU A 101 -5.09 -10.70 22.03
CA LEU A 101 -6.08 -9.87 22.74
C LEU A 101 -7.37 -10.66 22.93
N GLU A 102 -7.79 -10.86 24.18
CA GLU A 102 -9.01 -11.62 24.51
C GLU A 102 -10.29 -10.96 23.94
N ASP A 103 -10.35 -9.63 23.90
CA ASP A 103 -11.50 -8.82 23.46
C ASP A 103 -11.33 -8.18 22.08
N TYR A 104 -10.54 -8.78 21.20
CA TYR A 104 -10.25 -8.18 19.88
C TYR A 104 -11.50 -7.92 19.02
N ALA A 105 -12.55 -8.71 19.17
CA ALA A 105 -13.78 -8.54 18.37
C ALA A 105 -14.41 -7.14 18.51
N ALA A 106 -14.30 -6.51 19.67
CA ALA A 106 -14.76 -5.13 19.91
C ALA A 106 -13.89 -4.07 19.22
N GLN A 107 -12.68 -4.44 18.79
CA GLN A 107 -11.66 -3.54 18.24
C GLN A 107 -11.34 -3.82 16.77
N SER A 108 -12.16 -4.63 16.09
CA SER A 108 -11.94 -5.09 14.70
C SER A 108 -11.81 -3.96 13.66
N SER A 109 -12.28 -2.76 13.99
CA SER A 109 -12.18 -1.57 13.12
C SER A 109 -10.83 -0.83 13.21
N MET A 110 -9.95 -1.22 14.14
CA MET A 110 -8.65 -0.58 14.38
C MET A 110 -7.71 -0.72 13.17
N VAL A 111 -7.63 -1.91 12.55
CA VAL A 111 -6.73 -2.17 11.42
C VAL A 111 -7.44 -1.82 10.11
N ARG A 112 -6.92 -0.83 9.40
CA ARG A 112 -7.48 -0.31 8.14
C ARG A 112 -6.41 -0.21 7.05
N SER A 113 -6.86 -0.24 5.79
CA SER A 113 -6.06 0.31 4.70
C SER A 113 -6.27 1.82 4.62
N VAL A 114 -5.34 2.53 3.99
CA VAL A 114 -5.46 4.00 3.79
C VAL A 114 -6.76 4.35 3.08
N HIS A 115 -7.16 3.60 2.07
CA HIS A 115 -8.44 3.82 1.36
C HIS A 115 -9.66 3.60 2.27
N SER A 116 -9.62 2.58 3.15
CA SER A 116 -10.69 2.35 4.12
C SER A 116 -10.76 3.44 5.19
N LEU A 117 -9.60 3.98 5.58
CA LEU A 117 -9.52 5.15 6.45
C LEU A 117 -10.13 6.38 5.78
N ALA A 118 -9.69 6.69 4.55
CA ALA A 118 -10.18 7.83 3.79
C ALA A 118 -11.71 7.77 3.59
N PHE A 119 -12.24 6.59 3.25
CA PHE A 119 -13.68 6.38 3.16
C PHE A 119 -14.39 6.64 4.49
N ALA A 120 -13.84 6.17 5.60
CA ALA A 120 -14.44 6.39 6.93
C ALA A 120 -14.45 7.88 7.30
N LEU A 121 -13.34 8.60 7.05
CA LEU A 121 -13.25 10.05 7.31
C LEU A 121 -14.24 10.84 6.47
N LEU A 122 -14.34 10.56 5.16
CA LEU A 122 -15.31 11.22 4.29
C LEU A 122 -16.75 10.93 4.73
N ARG A 123 -17.05 9.70 5.12
CA ARG A 123 -18.40 9.31 5.55
C ARG A 123 -18.85 10.02 6.82
N THR A 124 -17.95 10.37 7.74
CA THR A 124 -18.33 11.12 8.95
C THR A 124 -18.75 12.55 8.66
N ALA A 125 -18.27 13.12 7.56
CA ALA A 125 -18.57 14.50 7.16
C ALA A 125 -19.58 14.61 6.02
N ALA A 126 -20.01 13.48 5.45
CA ALA A 126 -20.95 13.50 4.34
C ALA A 126 -22.39 13.61 4.86
N GLU A 127 -23.15 14.54 4.29
CA GLU A 127 -24.61 14.64 4.50
C GLU A 127 -25.36 13.60 3.65
N GLU A 128 -24.75 13.16 2.54
CA GLU A 128 -25.31 12.18 1.62
C GLU A 128 -24.51 10.88 1.62
N GLU A 129 -25.10 9.80 1.09
CA GLU A 129 -24.47 8.50 1.02
C GLU A 129 -23.25 8.49 0.07
N LEU A 130 -22.07 8.17 0.61
CA LEU A 130 -20.86 7.99 -0.19
C LEU A 130 -20.90 6.67 -0.95
N ARG A 131 -20.62 6.74 -2.24
CA ARG A 131 -20.54 5.58 -3.11
C ARG A 131 -19.11 5.33 -3.61
N LEU A 132 -18.72 4.06 -3.58
CA LEU A 132 -17.48 3.62 -4.24
C LEU A 132 -17.80 3.21 -5.67
N ILE A 133 -17.05 3.79 -6.63
CA ILE A 133 -17.10 3.40 -8.04
C ILE A 133 -16.25 2.17 -8.25
N THR A 134 -16.81 1.15 -8.88
CA THR A 134 -16.08 -0.05 -9.26
C THR A 134 -15.21 0.19 -10.50
N GLY A 135 -14.16 -0.61 -10.70
CA GLY A 135 -13.34 -0.52 -11.92
C GLY A 135 -14.14 -0.74 -13.20
N ALA A 136 -15.21 -1.55 -13.17
CA ALA A 136 -16.09 -1.76 -14.31
C ALA A 136 -16.91 -0.51 -14.66
N GLU A 137 -17.37 0.22 -13.65
CA GLU A 137 -18.08 1.51 -13.83
C GLU A 137 -17.14 2.58 -14.37
N GLN A 138 -15.89 2.64 -13.87
CA GLN A 138 -14.87 3.52 -14.43
C GLN A 138 -14.56 3.20 -15.90
N ASP A 139 -14.37 1.91 -16.22
CA ASP A 139 -14.16 1.46 -17.61
C ASP A 139 -15.31 1.87 -18.51
N ALA A 140 -16.55 1.84 -18.03
CA ALA A 140 -17.72 2.24 -18.83
C ALA A 140 -17.69 3.74 -19.13
N VAL A 141 -17.47 4.59 -18.12
CA VAL A 141 -17.41 6.06 -18.29
C VAL A 141 -16.21 6.44 -19.19
N ILE A 142 -15.04 5.85 -18.98
CA ILE A 142 -13.85 6.13 -19.80
C ILE A 142 -14.10 5.76 -21.26
N ARG A 143 -14.75 4.62 -21.54
CA ARG A 143 -15.06 4.21 -22.92
C ARG A 143 -16.08 5.15 -23.58
N GLU A 144 -17.09 5.59 -22.84
CA GLU A 144 -18.09 6.53 -23.34
C GLU A 144 -17.44 7.85 -23.74
N LEU A 145 -16.58 8.42 -22.90
CA LEU A 145 -15.84 9.64 -23.20
C LEU A 145 -14.87 9.47 -24.39
N LEU A 146 -14.14 8.36 -24.43
CA LEU A 146 -13.22 8.08 -25.55
C LEU A 146 -13.97 7.92 -26.88
N ALA A 147 -15.15 7.27 -26.88
CA ALA A 147 -15.99 7.14 -28.06
C ALA A 147 -16.49 8.53 -28.53
N GLY A 148 -16.96 9.39 -27.62
CA GLY A 148 -17.33 10.75 -27.93
C GLY A 148 -16.18 11.56 -28.55
N GLN A 149 -14.98 11.48 -27.98
CA GLN A 149 -13.80 12.15 -28.53
C GLN A 149 -13.39 11.61 -29.92
N ALA A 150 -13.58 10.30 -30.16
CA ALA A 150 -13.31 9.69 -31.45
C ALA A 150 -14.30 10.15 -32.52
N GLU A 151 -15.61 10.22 -32.21
CA GLU A 151 -16.68 10.67 -33.10
C GLU A 151 -16.57 12.16 -33.43
N ASP A 152 -16.35 13.00 -32.41
CA ASP A 152 -16.31 14.46 -32.55
C ASP A 152 -14.95 14.97 -33.05
N GLY A 153 -13.94 14.12 -33.13
CA GLY A 153 -12.57 14.50 -33.47
C GLY A 153 -11.89 15.38 -32.40
N HIS A 154 -12.46 15.46 -31.19
CA HIS A 154 -11.93 16.21 -30.07
C HIS A 154 -10.83 15.42 -29.31
N GLY A 155 -10.11 16.12 -28.43
CA GLY A 155 -9.01 15.56 -27.65
C GLY A 155 -7.65 15.66 -28.37
N SER A 156 -6.62 15.89 -27.58
CA SER A 156 -5.23 16.11 -28.05
C SER A 156 -4.48 14.79 -28.31
N TRP A 157 -5.20 13.71 -28.55
CA TRP A 157 -4.55 12.41 -28.83
C TRP A 157 -3.69 12.47 -30.10
N PRO A 158 -2.45 11.93 -30.07
CA PRO A 158 -1.63 11.80 -31.25
C PRO A 158 -2.38 11.09 -32.39
N ALA A 159 -2.16 11.53 -33.64
CA ALA A 159 -2.91 11.03 -34.79
C ALA A 159 -2.82 9.50 -34.95
N GLU A 160 -1.64 8.93 -34.63
CA GLU A 160 -1.38 7.48 -34.66
C GLU A 160 -2.15 6.70 -33.57
N MET A 161 -2.59 7.37 -32.51
CA MET A 161 -3.32 6.76 -31.39
C MET A 161 -4.85 6.85 -31.52
N ARG A 162 -5.35 7.76 -32.38
CA ARG A 162 -6.80 7.95 -32.54
C ARG A 162 -7.56 6.67 -32.90
N PRO A 163 -7.06 5.76 -33.76
CA PRO A 163 -7.73 4.51 -34.00
C PRO A 163 -7.82 3.57 -32.78
N ALA A 164 -6.97 3.79 -31.76
CA ALA A 164 -6.97 2.97 -30.56
C ALA A 164 -8.02 3.37 -29.53
N LEU A 165 -8.60 4.56 -29.61
CA LEU A 165 -9.55 5.10 -28.63
C LEU A 165 -10.79 4.22 -28.43
N GLU A 166 -11.23 3.52 -29.47
CA GLU A 166 -12.40 2.64 -29.43
C GLU A 166 -12.10 1.26 -28.83
N TYR A 167 -10.81 0.90 -28.62
CA TYR A 167 -10.45 -0.42 -28.12
C TYR A 167 -10.56 -0.49 -26.59
N VAL A 168 -11.24 -1.55 -26.11
CA VAL A 168 -11.37 -1.83 -24.67
C VAL A 168 -10.01 -1.93 -23.96
N GLY A 169 -8.99 -2.42 -24.62
CA GLY A 169 -7.63 -2.51 -24.09
C GLY A 169 -7.02 -1.14 -23.80
N PHE A 170 -7.24 -0.17 -24.70
CA PHE A 170 -6.78 1.20 -24.51
C PHE A 170 -7.47 1.86 -23.32
N ALA A 171 -8.78 1.75 -23.20
CA ALA A 171 -9.54 2.31 -22.08
C ALA A 171 -9.04 1.79 -20.72
N ARG A 172 -8.74 0.48 -20.63
CA ARG A 172 -8.18 -0.11 -19.41
C ARG A 172 -6.78 0.42 -19.09
N GLN A 173 -5.90 0.52 -20.09
CA GLN A 173 -4.57 1.06 -19.90
C GLN A 173 -4.62 2.54 -19.50
N LEU A 174 -5.52 3.31 -20.11
CA LEU A 174 -5.74 4.70 -19.73
C LEU A 174 -6.23 4.81 -18.27
N ARG A 175 -7.25 4.04 -17.89
CA ARG A 175 -7.71 4.00 -16.49
C ARG A 175 -6.55 3.71 -15.54
N ASP A 176 -5.77 2.67 -15.80
CA ASP A 176 -4.67 2.28 -14.94
C ASP A 176 -3.59 3.38 -14.87
N PHE A 177 -3.33 4.06 -15.99
CA PHE A 177 -2.44 5.22 -16.02
C PHE A 177 -2.97 6.38 -15.18
N LEU A 178 -4.26 6.74 -15.33
CA LEU A 178 -4.89 7.82 -14.56
C LEU A 178 -4.89 7.52 -13.06
N LEU A 179 -5.25 6.29 -12.66
CA LEU A 179 -5.20 5.87 -11.27
C LEU A 179 -3.78 6.00 -10.69
N ARG A 180 -2.75 5.56 -11.43
CA ARG A 180 -1.34 5.72 -11.01
C ARG A 180 -0.91 7.18 -10.90
N SER A 181 -1.45 8.04 -11.75
CA SER A 181 -1.19 9.48 -11.69
C SER A 181 -1.79 10.07 -10.42
N ILE A 182 -3.04 9.77 -10.12
CA ILE A 182 -3.73 10.23 -8.90
C ILE A 182 -3.02 9.72 -7.64
N GLU A 183 -2.62 8.44 -7.58
CA GLU A 183 -1.86 7.86 -6.46
C GLU A 183 -0.48 8.52 -6.25
N ARG A 184 0.04 9.19 -7.29
CA ARG A 184 1.27 9.99 -7.22
C ARG A 184 1.02 11.47 -6.92
N GLY A 185 -0.23 11.87 -6.72
CA GLY A 185 -0.62 13.25 -6.50
C GLY A 185 -0.56 14.11 -7.75
N LEU A 186 -0.59 13.49 -8.95
CA LEU A 186 -0.55 14.20 -10.22
C LEU A 186 -1.97 14.44 -10.73
N GLY A 187 -2.33 15.71 -10.89
CA GLY A 187 -3.57 16.14 -11.51
C GLY A 187 -3.46 16.36 -13.03
N PRO A 188 -4.55 16.84 -13.67
CA PRO A 188 -4.58 17.13 -15.09
C PRO A 188 -3.45 18.06 -15.55
N ASP A 189 -3.23 19.16 -14.85
CA ASP A 189 -2.23 20.18 -15.20
C ASP A 189 -0.80 19.61 -15.09
N ASP A 190 -0.54 18.73 -14.12
CA ASP A 190 0.75 18.08 -13.98
C ASP A 190 1.05 17.15 -15.13
N LEU A 191 0.05 16.36 -15.57
CA LEU A 191 0.18 15.46 -16.71
C LEU A 191 0.47 16.23 -18.00
N GLU A 192 -0.21 17.35 -18.24
CA GLU A 192 0.02 18.20 -19.40
C GLU A 192 1.43 18.83 -19.37
N ARG A 193 1.83 19.36 -18.22
CA ARG A 193 3.17 19.93 -18.01
C ARG A 193 4.26 18.89 -18.23
N LEU A 194 4.15 17.72 -17.57
CA LEU A 194 5.12 16.62 -17.71
C LEU A 194 5.14 16.08 -19.14
N GLY A 195 3.97 15.95 -19.79
CA GLY A 195 3.87 15.53 -21.18
C GLY A 195 4.62 16.47 -22.13
N SER A 196 4.52 17.77 -21.90
CA SER A 196 5.24 18.79 -22.67
C SER A 196 6.73 18.78 -22.37
N GLU A 197 7.11 18.72 -21.08
CA GLU A 197 8.50 18.73 -20.62
C GLU A 197 9.32 17.54 -21.13
N TYR A 198 8.71 16.34 -21.09
CA TYR A 198 9.37 15.09 -21.48
C TYR A 198 9.08 14.64 -22.93
N GLY A 199 8.41 15.47 -23.72
CA GLY A 199 8.05 15.13 -25.11
C GLY A 199 7.16 13.89 -25.19
N ARG A 200 6.20 13.75 -24.25
CA ARG A 200 5.27 12.64 -24.14
C ARG A 200 3.83 13.10 -24.43
N PRO A 201 3.46 13.28 -25.70
CA PRO A 201 2.16 13.85 -26.05
C PRO A 201 0.98 13.03 -25.52
N MET A 202 1.16 11.71 -25.34
CA MET A 202 0.16 10.85 -24.69
C MET A 202 -0.15 11.27 -23.24
N TRP A 203 0.85 11.78 -22.51
CA TRP A 203 0.62 12.24 -21.13
C TRP A 203 -0.18 13.54 -21.12
N SER A 204 0.12 14.47 -22.03
CA SER A 204 -0.66 15.69 -22.18
C SER A 204 -2.11 15.41 -22.54
N ALA A 205 -2.35 14.51 -23.53
CA ALA A 205 -3.68 14.10 -23.91
C ALA A 205 -4.44 13.41 -22.74
N ALA A 206 -3.74 12.58 -21.96
CA ALA A 206 -4.32 11.95 -20.78
C ALA A 206 -4.65 12.96 -19.68
N GLY A 207 -3.90 14.07 -19.56
CA GLY A 207 -4.21 15.18 -18.65
C GLY A 207 -5.51 15.90 -19.04
N GLU A 208 -5.65 16.25 -20.31
CA GLU A 208 -6.91 16.83 -20.83
C GLU A 208 -8.11 15.88 -20.63
N PHE A 209 -7.90 14.59 -20.91
CA PHE A 209 -8.93 13.58 -20.70
C PHE A 209 -9.31 13.45 -19.21
N LEU A 210 -8.34 13.47 -18.30
CA LEU A 210 -8.59 13.41 -16.85
C LEU A 210 -9.44 14.59 -16.40
N ARG A 211 -9.17 15.81 -16.91
CA ARG A 211 -9.98 17.01 -16.61
C ARG A 211 -11.42 16.86 -17.09
N GLU A 212 -11.63 16.29 -18.28
CA GLU A 212 -12.97 16.01 -18.78
C GLU A 212 -13.68 14.95 -17.94
N TYR A 213 -12.99 13.85 -17.62
CA TYR A 213 -13.49 12.78 -16.76
C TYR A 213 -13.94 13.33 -15.38
N GLU A 214 -13.12 14.14 -14.74
CA GLU A 214 -13.45 14.77 -13.45
C GLU A 214 -14.70 15.66 -13.56
N ARG A 215 -14.83 16.45 -14.62
CA ARG A 215 -16.03 17.29 -14.86
C ARG A 215 -17.29 16.43 -15.01
N VAL A 216 -17.24 15.36 -15.77
CA VAL A 216 -18.38 14.45 -15.96
C VAL A 216 -18.74 13.76 -14.64
N GLN A 217 -17.76 13.34 -13.86
CA GLN A 217 -18.01 12.76 -12.54
C GLN A 217 -18.67 13.75 -11.58
N LEU A 218 -18.23 14.99 -11.54
CA LEU A 218 -18.82 16.04 -10.72
C LEU A 218 -20.29 16.32 -11.10
N LEU A 219 -20.62 16.26 -12.40
CA LEU A 219 -21.97 16.56 -12.89
C LEU A 219 -22.94 15.38 -12.74
N SER A 220 -22.44 14.16 -12.90
CA SER A 220 -23.28 12.97 -12.98
C SER A 220 -23.41 12.20 -11.67
N ARG A 221 -22.46 12.33 -10.76
CA ARG A 221 -22.36 11.49 -9.55
C ARG A 221 -21.67 12.24 -8.42
N SER A 222 -22.34 13.25 -7.86
CA SER A 222 -21.88 13.84 -6.59
C SER A 222 -21.69 12.74 -5.54
N HIS A 223 -20.59 12.80 -4.77
CA HIS A 223 -20.25 11.85 -3.69
C HIS A 223 -19.89 10.41 -4.11
N SER A 224 -19.49 10.20 -5.39
CA SER A 224 -18.96 8.92 -5.87
C SER A 224 -17.46 9.01 -6.11
N TYR A 225 -16.68 8.10 -5.55
CA TYR A 225 -15.22 8.11 -5.60
C TYR A 225 -14.65 6.75 -6.00
N SER A 226 -13.61 6.74 -6.79
CA SER A 226 -12.71 5.58 -6.88
C SER A 226 -11.83 5.48 -5.64
N ALA A 227 -11.17 4.35 -5.45
CA ALA A 227 -10.28 4.17 -4.30
C ALA A 227 -9.17 5.24 -4.23
N ALA A 228 -8.53 5.57 -5.36
CA ALA A 228 -7.48 6.59 -5.41
C ALA A 228 -8.01 8.00 -5.11
N GLU A 229 -9.19 8.33 -5.63
CA GLU A 229 -9.83 9.64 -5.41
C GLU A 229 -10.24 9.87 -3.95
N LEU A 230 -10.55 8.80 -3.19
CA LEU A 230 -10.89 8.92 -1.77
C LEU A 230 -9.79 9.64 -0.96
N VAL A 231 -8.54 9.24 -1.17
CA VAL A 231 -7.40 9.79 -0.43
C VAL A 231 -7.23 11.27 -0.78
N THR A 232 -7.24 11.59 -2.06
CA THR A 232 -7.16 12.98 -2.56
C THR A 232 -8.32 13.83 -2.02
N ALA A 233 -9.54 13.28 -1.98
CA ALA A 233 -10.71 13.98 -1.46
C ALA A 233 -10.60 14.30 0.04
N VAL A 234 -9.94 13.45 0.84
CA VAL A 234 -9.67 13.75 2.25
C VAL A 234 -8.60 14.83 2.36
N LEU A 235 -7.51 14.74 1.59
CA LEU A 235 -6.42 15.73 1.60
C LEU A 235 -6.92 17.15 1.24
N GLN A 236 -7.96 17.25 0.42
CA GLN A 236 -8.61 18.53 0.07
C GLN A 236 -9.52 19.08 1.17
N ARG A 237 -9.70 18.37 2.29
CA ARG A 237 -10.58 18.76 3.42
C ARG A 237 -9.79 18.85 4.74
N PRO A 238 -9.08 19.97 4.99
CA PRO A 238 -8.21 20.13 6.15
C PRO A 238 -8.93 19.91 7.50
N GLN A 239 -10.21 20.16 7.59
CA GLN A 239 -11.00 19.93 8.81
C GLN A 239 -11.02 18.43 9.17
N LEU A 240 -11.13 17.52 8.20
CA LEU A 240 -11.12 16.07 8.46
C LEU A 240 -9.77 15.59 8.97
N LEU A 241 -8.70 16.27 8.56
CA LEU A 241 -7.35 15.97 8.97
C LEU A 241 -7.04 16.45 10.40
N ARG A 242 -7.74 17.50 10.88
CA ARG A 242 -7.53 18.08 12.21
C ARG A 242 -8.45 17.48 13.27
N GLU A 243 -9.66 17.10 12.87
CA GLU A 243 -10.73 16.69 13.77
C GLU A 243 -10.88 15.16 13.84
N HIS A 244 -9.88 14.40 13.34
CA HIS A 244 -9.94 12.96 13.42
C HIS A 244 -9.84 12.44 14.87
N PRO A 245 -10.47 11.31 15.20
CA PRO A 245 -10.51 10.79 16.57
C PRO A 245 -9.23 10.05 17.01
N PHE A 246 -8.24 9.92 16.12
CA PHE A 246 -7.08 9.03 16.37
C PHE A 246 -6.02 9.73 17.20
N HIS A 247 -5.80 9.24 18.42
CA HIS A 247 -4.69 9.67 19.29
C HIS A 247 -3.42 8.83 19.07
N THR A 248 -3.55 7.64 18.48
CA THR A 248 -2.43 6.74 18.19
C THR A 248 -2.54 6.25 16.75
N ILE A 249 -1.50 6.45 15.95
CA ILE A 249 -1.42 6.01 14.55
C ILE A 249 -0.19 5.13 14.38
N ILE A 250 -0.39 3.88 13.96
CA ILE A 250 0.69 2.92 13.71
C ILE A 250 0.61 2.47 12.25
N VAL A 251 1.72 2.56 11.53
CA VAL A 251 1.81 2.24 10.09
C VAL A 251 2.79 1.09 9.89
N ASP A 252 2.32 -0.06 9.46
CA ASP A 252 3.15 -1.22 9.12
C ASP A 252 3.46 -1.24 7.62
N ASP A 253 4.64 -1.74 7.26
CA ASP A 253 5.11 -1.86 5.87
C ASP A 253 5.01 -0.52 5.09
N ALA A 254 5.40 0.59 5.71
CA ALA A 254 5.22 1.94 5.17
C ALA A 254 5.92 2.17 3.81
N GLN A 255 6.94 1.37 3.47
CA GLN A 255 7.61 1.38 2.17
C GLN A 255 6.69 0.94 1.01
N LEU A 256 5.52 0.38 1.31
CA LEU A 256 4.55 -0.10 0.33
C LEU A 256 3.41 0.90 0.08
N LEU A 257 3.38 2.02 0.79
CA LEU A 257 2.41 3.09 0.56
C LEU A 257 2.73 3.84 -0.75
N ASP A 258 1.70 4.28 -1.43
CA ASP A 258 1.83 5.25 -2.51
C ASP A 258 2.02 6.67 -1.96
N PRO A 259 2.48 7.65 -2.76
CA PRO A 259 2.75 9.00 -2.30
C PRO A 259 1.56 9.72 -1.66
N THR A 260 0.35 9.60 -2.20
CA THR A 260 -0.84 10.24 -1.63
C THR A 260 -1.25 9.61 -0.30
N ALA A 261 -1.11 8.28 -0.19
CA ALA A 261 -1.31 7.57 1.07
C ALA A 261 -0.30 8.03 2.14
N GLY A 262 0.98 8.17 1.77
CA GLY A 262 2.01 8.71 2.65
C GLY A 262 1.73 10.14 3.08
N GLU A 263 1.24 10.98 2.17
CA GLU A 263 0.86 12.36 2.48
C GLU A 263 -0.31 12.43 3.46
N LEU A 264 -1.35 11.58 3.27
CA LEU A 264 -2.45 11.50 4.23
C LEU A 264 -1.96 11.18 5.65
N ILE A 265 -1.04 10.24 5.80
CA ILE A 265 -0.48 9.92 7.13
C ILE A 265 0.33 11.10 7.68
N ARG A 266 1.10 11.78 6.83
CA ARG A 266 1.90 12.95 7.22
C ARG A 266 1.01 14.09 7.72
N GLU A 267 -0.13 14.32 7.09
CA GLU A 267 -1.10 15.35 7.49
C GLU A 267 -1.89 14.97 8.75
N LEU A 268 -2.12 13.69 9.02
CA LEU A 268 -2.77 13.23 10.25
C LEU A 268 -1.82 13.24 11.46
N ALA A 269 -0.53 12.96 11.24
CA ALA A 269 0.46 12.78 12.29
C ALA A 269 0.54 13.92 13.32
N PRO A 270 0.52 15.22 12.96
CA PRO A 270 0.63 16.33 13.92
C PRO A 270 -0.54 16.43 14.90
N HIS A 271 -1.63 15.74 14.64
CA HIS A 271 -2.85 15.76 15.47
C HIS A 271 -3.02 14.51 16.34
N ALA A 272 -2.06 13.58 16.29
CA ALA A 272 -2.02 12.40 17.13
C ALA A 272 -0.99 12.54 18.27
N GLN A 273 -1.20 11.85 19.38
CA GLN A 273 -0.26 11.83 20.52
C GLN A 273 0.92 10.91 20.26
N LEU A 274 0.68 9.80 19.56
CA LEU A 274 1.67 8.80 19.18
C LEU A 274 1.55 8.45 17.72
N VAL A 275 2.64 8.55 16.97
CA VAL A 275 2.72 8.06 15.60
C VAL A 275 3.95 7.17 15.45
N VAL A 276 3.75 5.94 15.00
CA VAL A 276 4.84 4.99 14.76
C VAL A 276 4.78 4.48 13.33
N VAL A 277 5.80 4.77 12.55
CA VAL A 277 5.92 4.35 11.16
C VAL A 277 7.01 3.29 11.04
N GLY A 278 6.64 2.08 10.61
CA GLY A 278 7.57 0.96 10.51
C GLY A 278 7.68 0.38 9.12
N GLY A 279 8.87 -0.17 8.82
CA GLY A 279 9.11 -0.86 7.57
C GLY A 279 10.57 -1.04 7.20
N ASP A 280 10.80 -1.53 5.98
CA ASP A 280 12.11 -1.68 5.37
C ASP A 280 12.09 -1.07 3.97
N ALA A 281 12.81 0.03 3.79
CA ALA A 281 12.84 0.77 2.51
C ALA A 281 13.35 -0.09 1.34
N ASP A 282 14.18 -1.11 1.62
CA ASP A 282 14.75 -2.00 0.61
C ASP A 282 13.78 -3.11 0.18
N GLN A 283 12.66 -3.29 0.91
CA GLN A 283 11.57 -4.19 0.53
C GLN A 283 10.44 -3.51 -0.27
N SER A 284 10.70 -2.38 -0.90
CA SER A 284 9.72 -1.68 -1.74
C SER A 284 9.60 -2.32 -3.13
N VAL A 285 8.99 -3.51 -3.18
CA VAL A 285 8.88 -4.34 -4.41
C VAL A 285 7.66 -4.02 -5.28
N PHE A 286 6.74 -3.16 -4.82
CA PHE A 286 5.51 -2.83 -5.52
C PHE A 286 5.50 -1.45 -6.19
N ALA A 287 6.68 -0.95 -6.60
CA ALA A 287 6.78 0.33 -7.32
C ALA A 287 5.91 0.37 -8.60
N PHE A 288 5.74 -0.79 -9.27
CA PHE A 288 4.83 -0.93 -10.42
C PHE A 288 3.34 -0.76 -10.08
N ARG A 289 2.99 -0.85 -8.79
CA ARG A 289 1.64 -0.57 -8.24
C ARG A 289 1.54 0.79 -7.56
N GLY A 290 2.52 1.67 -7.75
CA GLY A 290 2.53 3.00 -7.17
C GLY A 290 3.22 3.10 -5.81
N ALA A 291 3.66 2.00 -5.19
CA ALA A 291 4.36 2.03 -3.92
C ALA A 291 5.67 2.84 -4.00
N SER A 292 5.99 3.55 -2.93
CA SER A 292 7.22 4.34 -2.84
C SER A 292 7.79 4.30 -1.42
N SER A 293 9.03 3.89 -1.28
CA SER A 293 9.74 3.92 0.00
C SER A 293 10.07 5.34 0.48
N ARG A 294 9.79 6.36 -0.35
CA ARG A 294 10.11 7.76 -0.05
C ARG A 294 9.45 8.23 1.24
N PHE A 295 8.19 7.87 1.45
CA PHE A 295 7.46 8.23 2.67
C PHE A 295 8.20 7.73 3.93
N LEU A 296 8.57 6.44 3.97
CA LEU A 296 9.30 5.86 5.10
C LEU A 296 10.66 6.53 5.32
N ARG A 297 11.42 6.79 4.24
CA ARG A 297 12.74 7.42 4.34
C ARG A 297 12.68 8.85 4.85
N GLU A 298 11.72 9.63 4.36
CA GLU A 298 11.59 11.07 4.61
C GLU A 298 10.61 11.38 5.74
N PHE A 299 10.05 10.37 6.42
CA PHE A 299 9.13 10.62 7.53
C PHE A 299 9.86 11.35 8.66
N PRO A 300 9.37 12.54 9.07
CA PRO A 300 10.01 13.34 10.11
C PRO A 300 9.69 12.73 11.48
N ALA A 301 10.57 11.88 11.98
CA ALA A 301 10.44 11.25 13.28
C ALA A 301 11.32 11.97 14.32
N GLU A 302 10.79 12.15 15.52
CA GLU A 302 11.55 12.61 16.70
C GLU A 302 12.50 11.53 17.20
N HIS A 303 12.09 10.25 17.00
CA HIS A 303 12.85 9.09 17.42
C HIS A 303 12.98 8.09 16.29
N GLU A 304 14.17 7.54 16.12
CA GLU A 304 14.45 6.50 15.13
C GLU A 304 15.03 5.26 15.81
N ILE A 305 14.48 4.10 15.48
CA ILE A 305 14.94 2.80 15.95
C ILE A 305 15.28 1.94 14.74
N GLU A 306 16.45 1.32 14.73
CA GLU A 306 16.80 0.27 13.79
C GLU A 306 16.88 -1.07 14.52
N LEU A 307 16.00 -2.01 14.14
CA LEU A 307 16.01 -3.37 14.65
C LEU A 307 17.00 -4.21 13.84
N THR A 308 18.05 -4.67 14.49
CA THR A 308 19.14 -5.39 13.83
C THR A 308 19.15 -6.89 14.13
N GLU A 309 18.48 -7.33 15.21
CA GLU A 309 18.47 -8.74 15.61
C GLU A 309 17.42 -9.54 14.82
N PRO A 310 17.81 -10.53 14.02
CA PRO A 310 16.87 -11.35 13.29
C PRO A 310 16.18 -12.37 14.21
N HIS A 311 14.84 -12.41 14.16
CA HIS A 311 14.02 -13.35 14.93
C HIS A 311 13.46 -14.53 14.10
N ARG A 312 13.76 -14.57 12.82
CA ARG A 312 13.40 -15.68 11.94
C ARG A 312 14.65 -16.48 11.62
N THR A 313 14.60 -17.78 11.87
CA THR A 313 15.57 -18.71 11.31
C THR A 313 15.35 -18.73 9.79
N LEU A 314 16.09 -17.91 9.08
CA LEU A 314 16.24 -18.06 7.64
C LEU A 314 17.16 -19.25 7.43
N LEU A 315 16.95 -20.01 6.35
CA LEU A 315 17.87 -21.07 5.91
C LEU A 315 19.33 -20.59 6.01
N PRO A 316 20.30 -21.49 6.28
CA PRO A 316 21.72 -21.14 6.50
C PRO A 316 22.39 -20.67 5.18
N ALA A 317 21.83 -19.69 4.54
CA ALA A 317 22.40 -19.01 3.40
C ALA A 317 22.46 -17.53 3.73
N CYS A 318 23.65 -17.01 3.90
CA CYS A 318 23.89 -15.58 3.87
C CYS A 318 23.45 -15.08 2.50
N ILE A 319 22.33 -14.42 2.42
CA ILE A 319 21.89 -13.77 1.18
C ILE A 319 22.28 -12.31 1.32
N SER A 320 23.31 -11.90 0.61
CA SER A 320 23.63 -10.49 0.45
C SER A 320 22.66 -9.91 -0.59
N ILE A 321 21.92 -8.89 -0.21
CA ILE A 321 21.07 -8.11 -1.13
C ILE A 321 21.70 -6.75 -1.39
N VAL A 322 21.53 -6.27 -2.60
CA VAL A 322 21.90 -4.89 -2.96
C VAL A 322 20.76 -3.99 -2.56
N ASP A 323 21.01 -3.04 -1.68
CA ASP A 323 20.03 -2.05 -1.26
C ASP A 323 19.72 -1.05 -2.39
N SER A 324 18.77 -0.18 -2.15
CA SER A 324 18.36 0.86 -3.11
C SER A 324 19.44 1.90 -3.43
N GLU A 325 20.53 1.93 -2.65
CA GLU A 325 21.70 2.77 -2.88
C GLU A 325 22.87 2.00 -3.51
N GLY A 326 22.64 0.74 -3.89
CA GLY A 326 23.65 -0.12 -4.50
C GLY A 326 24.65 -0.71 -3.51
N ARG A 327 24.39 -0.63 -2.19
CA ARG A 327 25.26 -1.22 -1.16
C ARG A 327 24.85 -2.65 -0.89
N LEU A 328 25.84 -3.52 -0.64
CA LEU A 328 25.59 -4.88 -0.15
C LEU A 328 25.14 -4.82 1.32
N ARG A 329 23.95 -5.33 1.58
CA ARG A 329 23.46 -5.60 2.94
C ARG A 329 23.48 -7.10 3.18
N ASP A 330 24.17 -7.51 4.23
CA ASP A 330 24.14 -8.89 4.67
C ASP A 330 22.81 -9.14 5.40
N VAL A 331 21.99 -9.98 4.81
CA VAL A 331 20.83 -10.55 5.50
C VAL A 331 21.38 -11.67 6.38
N VAL A 332 21.59 -11.36 7.65
CA VAL A 332 22.09 -12.35 8.60
C VAL A 332 21.04 -13.43 8.76
N ALA A 333 21.36 -14.62 8.25
CA ALA A 333 20.65 -15.83 8.62
C ALA A 333 21.10 -16.20 10.04
N ASN A 334 20.20 -16.25 10.99
CA ASN A 334 20.48 -16.90 12.25
C ASN A 334 20.68 -18.40 11.98
N THR A 335 21.87 -18.87 12.26
CA THR A 335 22.18 -20.29 12.38
C THR A 335 21.61 -20.88 13.66
#